data_6d3fadef3a7bd92ead4388c829e393ce
#
_entry.id   6d3fadef3a7bd92ead4388c829e393ce
#
_cell.length_a   1.000
_cell.length_b   1.000
_cell.length_c   1.000
_cell.angle_alpha   90.00
_cell.angle_beta   90.00
_cell.angle_gamma   90.00
#
_symmetry.space_group_name_H-M   'P 1'
#
loop_
_entity.id
_entity.type
_entity.pdbx_description
1 polymer ?
#
loop_
_entity_poly.entity_id
_entity_poly.type
_entity_poly.pdbx_seq_one_letter_code
_entity_poly.pdbx_strand_id
1 'polypeptide(L)'
;MSVVGSARGLMLVGVVSAALVGSVGIASSGAVAAEGIALAPRAGPYRLATATLPDGSLVTPRWDPCQVTTYRINVKALTKSKRSGAVRDIKTAVGKLSAATGVAYSYRGTTSYLPTATNWPDRAPAELIISYTDPRVSKWSTTLLGSVGSSRAAGTGGYQYKAWSITGTRIWQSAIGRGYVVLNSRSDGQLSPGFGKRTTRGNLVLHELAHAVGLTHVGSKSQLMYPTMGRYTPNGYQSGDRAGLAAVGRAAGCIDVPTFVWSQI
;
A
#
# COMPACT_ATOMS: atom_id res chain seq x y z
N MET A 1 -28.38 39.36 -2.65
CA MET A 1 -28.67 38.07 -3.30
C MET A 1 -27.35 37.37 -3.54
N SER A 2 -26.97 36.48 -2.62
CA SER A 2 -25.71 35.68 -2.71
C SER A 2 -26.07 34.38 -3.42
N VAL A 3 -25.49 34.18 -4.59
CA VAL A 3 -25.59 32.89 -5.30
C VAL A 3 -24.56 31.96 -4.72
N VAL A 4 -24.97 30.98 -3.90
CA VAL A 4 -24.18 29.87 -3.46
C VAL A 4 -24.09 28.86 -4.60
N GLY A 5 -23.00 28.89 -5.35
CA GLY A 5 -22.71 27.92 -6.40
C GLY A 5 -22.36 26.58 -5.75
N SER A 6 -23.25 25.60 -5.83
CA SER A 6 -22.99 24.21 -5.44
C SER A 6 -22.01 23.59 -6.44
N ALA A 7 -20.75 23.44 -6.02
CA ALA A 7 -19.73 22.71 -6.79
C ALA A 7 -20.01 21.21 -6.71
N ARG A 8 -20.71 20.64 -7.69
CA ARG A 8 -20.80 19.20 -7.91
C ARG A 8 -19.54 18.74 -8.64
N GLY A 9 -18.46 18.50 -7.90
CA GLY A 9 -17.27 17.86 -8.43
C GLY A 9 -17.53 16.37 -8.67
N LEU A 10 -17.25 15.89 -9.87
CA LEU A 10 -17.23 14.46 -10.18
C LEU A 10 -16.14 13.80 -9.34
N MET A 11 -16.51 12.84 -8.49
CA MET A 11 -15.60 12.15 -7.58
C MET A 11 -15.31 10.75 -8.12
N LEU A 12 -14.03 10.45 -8.34
CA LEU A 12 -13.59 9.13 -8.74
C LEU A 12 -12.96 8.43 -7.52
N VAL A 13 -13.38 7.21 -7.25
CA VAL A 13 -12.81 6.35 -6.21
C VAL A 13 -12.09 5.19 -6.90
N GLY A 14 -10.82 5.01 -6.61
CA GLY A 14 -10.03 3.91 -7.13
C GLY A 14 -9.33 3.14 -6.04
N VAL A 15 -9.18 1.83 -6.23
CA VAL A 15 -8.38 0.94 -5.36
C VAL A 15 -7.22 0.42 -6.18
N VAL A 16 -6.02 0.61 -5.67
CA VAL A 16 -4.81 0.03 -6.27
C VAL A 16 -4.24 -1.01 -5.33
N SER A 17 -4.07 -2.22 -5.83
CA SER A 17 -3.51 -3.36 -5.11
C SER A 17 -2.28 -3.89 -5.83
N ALA A 18 -1.24 -4.23 -5.09
CA ALA A 18 -0.09 -4.93 -5.62
C ALA A 18 0.24 -6.13 -4.73
N ALA A 19 0.61 -7.24 -5.34
CA ALA A 19 0.88 -8.49 -4.65
C ALA A 19 2.33 -8.91 -4.77
N LEU A 20 2.88 -9.45 -3.69
CA LEU A 20 4.14 -10.13 -3.66
C LEU A 20 3.91 -11.65 -3.76
N VAL A 21 4.43 -12.28 -4.80
CA VAL A 21 4.44 -13.73 -4.95
C VAL A 21 5.81 -14.25 -4.51
N GLY A 22 5.83 -14.96 -3.39
CA GLY A 22 7.02 -15.67 -2.94
C GLY A 22 7.15 -17.00 -3.69
N SER A 23 8.15 -17.14 -4.54
CA SER A 23 8.48 -18.41 -5.18
C SER A 23 9.51 -19.17 -4.34
N VAL A 24 9.07 -20.26 -3.70
CA VAL A 24 9.95 -21.37 -3.41
C VAL A 24 10.00 -22.19 -4.70
N GLY A 25 11.18 -22.24 -5.31
CA GLY A 25 11.34 -22.81 -6.64
C GLY A 25 10.94 -24.26 -6.76
N ILE A 26 10.00 -24.52 -7.67
CA ILE A 26 9.95 -25.68 -8.56
C ILE A 26 9.36 -25.12 -9.86
N ALA A 27 10.08 -25.34 -10.96
CA ALA A 27 9.71 -24.87 -12.27
C ALA A 27 8.41 -25.50 -12.76
N SER A 28 7.45 -24.70 -13.18
CA SER A 28 6.56 -25.01 -14.30
C SER A 28 5.90 -23.72 -14.79
N SER A 29 5.98 -23.54 -16.08
CA SER A 29 5.51 -22.42 -16.88
C SER A 29 3.99 -22.24 -16.76
N GLY A 30 3.56 -21.00 -16.52
CA GLY A 30 2.15 -20.60 -16.57
C GLY A 30 2.07 -19.10 -16.38
N ALA A 31 2.18 -18.36 -17.48
CA ALA A 31 1.91 -16.92 -17.50
C ALA A 31 0.39 -16.73 -17.29
N VAL A 32 0.01 -16.02 -16.24
CA VAL A 32 -1.33 -15.44 -16.12
C VAL A 32 -1.15 -13.94 -16.20
N ALA A 33 -1.62 -13.38 -17.30
CA ALA A 33 -1.66 -11.97 -17.57
C ALA A 33 -2.58 -11.27 -16.56
N ALA A 34 -2.06 -10.30 -15.83
CA ALA A 34 -2.88 -9.27 -15.20
C ALA A 34 -3.15 -8.21 -16.26
N GLU A 35 -4.33 -8.25 -16.85
CA GLU A 35 -4.77 -7.24 -17.80
C GLU A 35 -5.07 -5.92 -17.09
N GLY A 36 -4.57 -4.85 -17.67
CA GLY A 36 -5.23 -3.57 -17.64
C GLY A 36 -4.60 -2.42 -16.90
N ILE A 37 -3.28 -2.17 -17.01
CA ILE A 37 -2.76 -0.80 -16.95
C ILE A 37 -1.60 -0.72 -17.94
N ALA A 38 -1.85 -0.07 -19.08
CA ALA A 38 -0.80 0.26 -20.03
C ALA A 38 0.17 1.26 -19.41
N LEU A 39 1.34 0.79 -19.03
CA LEU A 39 2.41 1.61 -18.48
C LEU A 39 3.42 1.88 -19.58
N ALA A 40 3.54 3.15 -19.95
CA ALA A 40 4.66 3.60 -20.77
C ALA A 40 5.99 3.26 -20.07
N PRO A 41 6.96 2.63 -20.74
CA PRO A 41 8.19 2.21 -20.12
C PRO A 41 9.16 3.40 -20.01
N ARG A 42 9.32 3.94 -18.81
CA ARG A 42 10.53 4.70 -18.47
C ARG A 42 11.29 3.93 -17.42
N ALA A 43 12.51 3.50 -17.77
CA ALA A 43 13.47 2.88 -16.90
C ALA A 43 14.01 3.91 -15.89
N GLY A 44 13.22 4.15 -14.85
CA GLY A 44 13.66 4.89 -13.66
C GLY A 44 14.01 3.90 -12.55
N PRO A 45 14.76 4.34 -11.53
CA PRO A 45 15.10 3.51 -10.37
C PRO A 45 13.86 3.18 -9.51
N TYR A 46 12.71 3.78 -9.76
CA TYR A 46 11.42 3.52 -9.11
C TYR A 46 10.26 3.68 -10.11
N ARG A 47 9.10 3.18 -9.74
CA ARG A 47 7.84 3.34 -10.48
C ARG A 47 6.72 3.72 -9.51
N LEU A 48 5.93 4.71 -9.93
CA LEU A 48 4.75 5.15 -9.19
C LEU A 48 3.48 4.56 -9.81
N ALA A 49 2.51 4.28 -8.98
CA ALA A 49 1.16 3.96 -9.44
C ALA A 49 0.50 5.22 -10.00
N THR A 50 -0.15 5.09 -11.14
CA THR A 50 -0.95 6.15 -11.75
C THR A 50 -2.39 5.71 -11.87
N ALA A 51 -3.30 6.67 -11.86
CA ALA A 51 -4.71 6.47 -12.13
C ALA A 51 -5.13 7.35 -13.31
N THR A 52 -5.94 6.81 -14.21
CA THR A 52 -6.51 7.56 -15.31
C THR A 52 -7.79 8.24 -14.85
N LEU A 53 -7.91 9.53 -15.12
CA LEU A 53 -9.07 10.35 -14.82
C LEU A 53 -10.09 10.32 -15.98
N PRO A 54 -11.34 10.80 -15.77
CA PRO A 54 -12.37 10.80 -16.81
C PRO A 54 -12.01 11.57 -18.07
N ASP A 55 -11.13 12.57 -17.98
CA ASP A 55 -10.62 13.36 -19.10
C ASP A 55 -9.39 12.72 -19.80
N GLY A 56 -9.01 11.50 -19.38
CA GLY A 56 -7.85 10.78 -19.90
C GLY A 56 -6.50 11.20 -19.29
N SER A 57 -6.45 12.22 -18.45
CA SER A 57 -5.23 12.62 -17.75
C SER A 57 -4.82 11.59 -16.69
N LEU A 58 -3.51 11.56 -16.37
CA LEU A 58 -2.96 10.67 -15.34
C LEU A 58 -2.65 11.43 -14.07
N VAL A 59 -3.05 10.87 -12.94
CA VAL A 59 -2.65 11.36 -11.61
C VAL A 59 -1.87 10.28 -10.86
N THR A 60 -0.97 10.70 -9.98
CA THR A 60 -0.31 9.83 -9.00
C THR A 60 -0.91 10.09 -7.63
N PRO A 61 -1.79 9.20 -7.12
CA PRO A 61 -2.34 9.35 -5.78
C PRO A 61 -1.22 9.23 -4.74
N ARG A 62 -1.26 10.09 -3.73
CA ARG A 62 -0.31 10.07 -2.60
C ARG A 62 -0.98 10.50 -1.32
N TRP A 63 -0.40 10.15 -0.18
CA TRP A 63 -0.83 10.69 1.11
C TRP A 63 -0.52 12.18 1.18
N ASP A 64 -1.40 12.95 1.88
CA ASP A 64 -1.06 14.31 2.25
C ASP A 64 0.03 14.29 3.34
N PRO A 65 1.25 14.75 3.05
CA PRO A 65 2.35 14.68 4.01
C PRO A 65 2.24 15.73 5.12
N CYS A 66 1.27 16.63 5.04
CA CYS A 66 0.99 17.63 6.06
C CYS A 66 -0.06 17.18 7.08
N GLN A 67 -0.67 16.00 6.84
CA GLN A 67 -1.57 15.34 7.76
C GLN A 67 -0.88 14.16 8.45
N VAL A 68 -1.28 13.91 9.71
CA VAL A 68 -0.82 12.72 10.45
C VAL A 68 -1.68 11.55 10.06
N THR A 69 -1.10 10.53 9.43
CA THR A 69 -1.80 9.29 9.09
C THR A 69 -1.87 8.37 10.31
N THR A 70 -3.07 8.01 10.76
CA THR A 70 -3.23 7.03 11.84
C THR A 70 -3.10 5.60 11.32
N TYR A 71 -2.56 4.68 12.16
CA TYR A 71 -2.53 3.27 11.80
C TYR A 71 -2.81 2.31 12.96
N ARG A 72 -3.39 1.15 12.62
CA ARG A 72 -3.64 0.04 13.53
C ARG A 72 -3.09 -1.28 12.99
N ILE A 73 -2.81 -2.21 13.91
CA ILE A 73 -2.18 -3.50 13.59
C ILE A 73 -3.09 -4.64 14.04
N ASN A 74 -3.33 -5.62 13.13
CA ASN A 74 -4.00 -6.88 13.45
C ASN A 74 -3.05 -8.05 13.28
N VAL A 75 -2.65 -8.66 14.39
CA VAL A 75 -1.78 -9.86 14.44
C VAL A 75 -2.51 -11.11 14.93
N LYS A 76 -3.87 -11.09 14.94
CA LYS A 76 -4.66 -12.21 15.50
C LYS A 76 -4.40 -13.55 14.80
N ALA A 77 -4.12 -13.54 13.50
CA ALA A 77 -3.82 -14.74 12.72
C ALA A 77 -2.44 -15.37 13.01
N LEU A 78 -1.57 -14.67 13.76
CA LEU A 78 -0.30 -15.22 14.23
C LEU A 78 -0.48 -15.97 15.55
N THR A 79 0.40 -16.95 15.81
CA THR A 79 0.51 -17.59 17.13
C THR A 79 0.88 -16.57 18.20
N LYS A 80 0.43 -16.79 19.44
CA LYS A 80 0.64 -15.82 20.55
C LYS A 80 2.10 -15.43 20.72
N SER A 81 3.03 -16.40 20.63
CA SER A 81 4.47 -16.17 20.78
C SER A 81 5.09 -15.26 19.72
N LYS A 82 4.50 -15.16 18.52
CA LYS A 82 5.00 -14.33 17.42
C LYS A 82 4.46 -12.90 17.42
N ARG A 83 3.33 -12.65 18.11
CA ARG A 83 2.58 -11.39 17.99
C ARG A 83 3.38 -10.15 18.39
N SER A 84 4.04 -10.20 19.54
CA SER A 84 4.82 -9.06 20.05
C SER A 84 5.98 -8.68 19.12
N GLY A 85 6.72 -9.70 18.61
CA GLY A 85 7.77 -9.50 17.63
C GLY A 85 7.25 -8.90 16.32
N ALA A 86 6.12 -9.40 15.82
CA ALA A 86 5.49 -8.86 14.60
C ALA A 86 5.04 -7.41 14.76
N VAL A 87 4.41 -7.06 15.90
CA VAL A 87 4.05 -5.66 16.18
C VAL A 87 5.26 -4.75 16.22
N ARG A 88 6.36 -5.19 16.85
CA ARG A 88 7.62 -4.42 16.89
C ARG A 88 8.18 -4.21 15.48
N ASP A 89 8.26 -5.27 14.67
CA ASP A 89 8.79 -5.20 13.31
C ASP A 89 7.93 -4.27 12.43
N ILE A 90 6.60 -4.34 12.54
CA ILE A 90 5.68 -3.46 11.82
C ILE A 90 5.88 -2.00 12.24
N LYS A 91 5.94 -1.71 13.53
CA LYS A 91 6.18 -0.33 14.02
C LYS A 91 7.51 0.23 13.52
N THR A 92 8.55 -0.60 13.50
CA THR A 92 9.86 -0.23 12.95
C THR A 92 9.78 0.02 11.44
N ALA A 93 9.03 -0.80 10.70
CA ALA A 93 8.81 -0.61 9.26
C ALA A 93 8.07 0.71 8.96
N VAL A 94 7.01 1.01 9.72
CA VAL A 94 6.29 2.29 9.58
C VAL A 94 7.21 3.47 9.90
N GLY A 95 8.07 3.36 10.91
CA GLY A 95 9.07 4.41 11.21
C GLY A 95 10.07 4.62 10.06
N LYS A 96 10.52 3.53 9.41
CA LYS A 96 11.38 3.61 8.22
C LYS A 96 10.65 4.20 7.01
N LEU A 97 9.37 3.88 6.82
CA LEU A 97 8.52 4.50 5.80
C LEU A 97 8.37 5.99 6.06
N SER A 98 8.05 6.37 7.31
CA SER A 98 7.95 7.77 7.74
C SER A 98 9.22 8.56 7.43
N ALA A 99 10.38 8.01 7.77
CA ALA A 99 11.66 8.63 7.49
C ALA A 99 11.94 8.78 5.98
N ALA A 100 11.48 7.84 5.15
CA ALA A 100 11.71 7.86 3.70
C ALA A 100 10.73 8.78 2.95
N THR A 101 9.49 8.91 3.45
CA THR A 101 8.45 9.74 2.83
C THR A 101 8.34 11.12 3.45
N GLY A 102 8.76 11.31 4.71
CA GLY A 102 8.49 12.51 5.50
C GLY A 102 7.02 12.63 5.96
N VAL A 103 6.19 11.61 5.73
CA VAL A 103 4.81 11.54 6.24
C VAL A 103 4.84 11.10 7.70
N ALA A 104 4.08 11.78 8.56
CA ALA A 104 3.94 11.40 9.96
C ALA A 104 2.90 10.31 10.15
N TYR A 105 3.24 9.27 10.92
CA TYR A 105 2.33 8.17 11.25
C TYR A 105 2.11 8.06 12.75
N SER A 106 0.85 7.88 13.19
CA SER A 106 0.46 7.72 14.59
C SER A 106 -0.14 6.34 14.86
N TYR A 107 0.52 5.56 15.71
CA TYR A 107 0.03 4.24 16.14
C TYR A 107 -1.18 4.36 17.07
N ARG A 108 -2.31 3.75 16.71
CA ARG A 108 -3.58 3.75 17.46
C ARG A 108 -3.90 2.39 18.07
N GLY A 109 -2.88 1.58 18.35
CA GLY A 109 -3.05 0.29 19.00
C GLY A 109 -3.37 -0.86 18.05
N THR A 110 -3.64 -2.02 18.63
CA THR A 110 -4.07 -3.21 17.88
C THR A 110 -5.55 -3.17 17.54
N THR A 111 -5.95 -3.99 16.58
CA THR A 111 -7.35 -4.13 16.14
C THR A 111 -7.64 -5.59 15.82
N SER A 112 -8.92 -5.93 15.70
CA SER A 112 -9.38 -7.19 15.08
C SER A 112 -9.82 -7.02 13.64
N TYR A 113 -9.84 -5.80 13.14
CA TYR A 113 -10.25 -5.50 11.78
C TYR A 113 -9.32 -6.15 10.76
N LEU A 114 -9.89 -6.83 9.78
CA LEU A 114 -9.21 -7.41 8.62
C LEU A 114 -9.82 -6.79 7.37
N PRO A 115 -9.05 -6.08 6.54
CA PRO A 115 -9.54 -5.53 5.29
C PRO A 115 -10.03 -6.64 4.34
N THR A 116 -11.28 -6.53 3.86
CA THR A 116 -11.90 -7.43 2.89
C THR A 116 -12.54 -6.61 1.77
N ALA A 117 -12.89 -7.25 0.67
CA ALA A 117 -13.58 -6.59 -0.44
C ALA A 117 -14.94 -5.99 -0.04
N THR A 118 -15.55 -6.46 1.05
CA THR A 118 -16.88 -6.03 1.51
C THR A 118 -16.88 -5.01 2.64
N ASN A 119 -15.77 -4.89 3.39
CA ASN A 119 -15.69 -3.95 4.52
C ASN A 119 -14.66 -2.85 4.33
N TRP A 120 -13.84 -2.95 3.32
CA TRP A 120 -12.82 -1.96 2.98
C TRP A 120 -13.38 -0.99 1.92
N PRO A 121 -13.14 0.31 2.04
CA PRO A 121 -12.43 1.02 3.13
C PRO A 121 -13.31 1.57 4.24
N ASP A 122 -14.63 1.52 4.10
CA ASP A 122 -15.60 2.36 4.82
C ASP A 122 -15.64 2.11 6.33
N ARG A 123 -15.30 0.90 6.76
CA ARG A 123 -15.32 0.51 8.19
C ARG A 123 -13.94 0.41 8.81
N ALA A 124 -12.92 0.93 8.14
CA ALA A 124 -11.56 0.86 8.66
C ALA A 124 -11.38 1.77 9.90
N PRO A 125 -10.91 1.23 11.04
CA PRO A 125 -10.78 1.98 12.29
C PRO A 125 -9.54 2.90 12.35
N ALA A 126 -8.81 3.05 11.25
CA ALA A 126 -7.69 3.96 11.06
C ALA A 126 -7.45 4.14 9.55
N GLU A 127 -6.69 5.17 9.16
CA GLU A 127 -6.37 5.41 7.75
C GLU A 127 -5.52 4.29 7.14
N LEU A 128 -4.58 3.71 7.89
CA LEU A 128 -3.76 2.60 7.44
C LEU A 128 -3.98 1.37 8.35
N ILE A 129 -4.34 0.24 7.74
CA ILE A 129 -4.50 -1.03 8.44
C ILE A 129 -3.45 -2.02 7.99
N ILE A 130 -2.71 -2.59 8.95
CA ILE A 130 -1.70 -3.61 8.69
C ILE A 130 -2.15 -4.90 9.39
N SER A 131 -2.50 -5.93 8.61
CA SER A 131 -3.16 -7.12 9.11
C SER A 131 -2.47 -8.40 8.67
N TYR A 132 -2.51 -9.42 9.52
CA TYR A 132 -2.25 -10.80 9.12
C TYR A 132 -3.54 -11.57 8.88
N THR A 133 -3.56 -12.44 7.88
CA THR A 133 -4.65 -13.38 7.59
C THR A 133 -4.11 -14.80 7.38
N ASP A 134 -4.91 -15.82 7.70
CA ASP A 134 -4.58 -17.23 7.38
C ASP A 134 -5.36 -17.63 6.12
N PRO A 135 -4.68 -18.03 5.03
CA PRO A 135 -5.34 -18.45 3.78
C PRO A 135 -6.22 -19.70 3.89
N ARG A 136 -6.17 -20.41 5.01
CA ARG A 136 -7.05 -21.56 5.28
C ARG A 136 -8.41 -21.16 5.87
N VAL A 137 -8.55 -19.91 6.30
CA VAL A 137 -9.82 -19.42 6.83
C VAL A 137 -10.85 -19.38 5.70
N SER A 138 -12.09 -19.81 5.96
CA SER A 138 -13.18 -19.91 4.99
C SER A 138 -13.48 -18.59 4.23
N LYS A 139 -13.05 -17.47 4.74
CA LYS A 139 -13.19 -16.13 4.14
C LYS A 139 -11.91 -15.62 3.46
N TRP A 140 -10.94 -16.49 3.20
CA TRP A 140 -9.70 -16.09 2.54
C TRP A 140 -9.92 -15.35 1.22
N SER A 141 -10.79 -15.90 0.35
CA SER A 141 -11.10 -15.30 -0.96
C SER A 141 -11.77 -13.93 -0.87
N THR A 142 -12.33 -13.57 0.28
CA THR A 142 -12.93 -12.25 0.52
C THR A 142 -11.95 -11.24 1.10
N THR A 143 -10.77 -11.67 1.54
CA THR A 143 -9.72 -10.75 1.98
C THR A 143 -9.07 -10.05 0.79
N LEU A 144 -8.50 -8.88 1.00
CA LEU A 144 -7.78 -8.18 -0.06
C LEU A 144 -6.55 -8.96 -0.54
N LEU A 145 -5.95 -9.82 0.30
CA LEU A 145 -4.89 -10.72 -0.11
C LEU A 145 -5.42 -11.88 -0.99
N GLY A 146 -6.62 -12.37 -0.72
CA GLY A 146 -7.28 -13.40 -1.53
C GLY A 146 -7.61 -12.91 -2.94
N SER A 147 -7.90 -11.62 -3.12
CA SER A 147 -8.21 -11.00 -4.41
C SER A 147 -7.04 -11.04 -5.41
N VAL A 148 -5.81 -11.25 -4.95
CA VAL A 148 -4.64 -11.42 -5.83
C VAL A 148 -4.50 -12.84 -6.41
N GLY A 149 -5.49 -13.69 -6.19
CA GLY A 149 -5.62 -14.98 -6.86
C GLY A 149 -4.65 -16.09 -6.43
N SER A 150 -3.79 -15.85 -5.45
CA SER A 150 -2.79 -16.83 -5.01
C SER A 150 -2.71 -16.96 -3.50
N SER A 151 -3.02 -18.15 -2.97
CA SER A 151 -2.77 -18.49 -1.56
C SER A 151 -1.28 -18.54 -1.18
N ARG A 152 -0.38 -18.43 -2.18
CA ARG A 152 1.08 -18.39 -2.00
C ARG A 152 1.62 -16.96 -1.85
N ALA A 153 0.82 -15.94 -2.14
CA ALA A 153 1.23 -14.56 -1.92
C ALA A 153 1.64 -14.36 -0.46
N ALA A 154 2.79 -13.76 -0.22
CA ALA A 154 3.30 -13.48 1.13
C ALA A 154 2.60 -12.26 1.74
N GLY A 155 2.20 -11.30 0.90
CA GLY A 155 1.51 -10.09 1.28
C GLY A 155 0.87 -9.39 0.10
N THR A 156 0.11 -8.36 0.40
CA THR A 156 -0.37 -7.34 -0.53
C THR A 156 -0.49 -6.01 0.19
N GLY A 157 -0.07 -4.95 -0.47
CA GLY A 157 -0.28 -3.57 -0.04
C GLY A 157 -1.07 -2.80 -1.09
N GLY A 158 -1.84 -1.82 -0.64
CA GLY A 158 -2.60 -0.98 -1.55
C GLY A 158 -3.33 0.14 -0.84
N TYR A 159 -4.08 0.92 -1.59
CA TYR A 159 -4.75 2.10 -1.08
C TYR A 159 -6.05 2.39 -1.84
N GLN A 160 -6.88 3.23 -1.23
CA GLN A 160 -7.96 3.94 -1.85
C GLN A 160 -7.61 5.42 -1.93
N TYR A 161 -7.93 6.03 -3.05
CA TYR A 161 -7.76 7.46 -3.27
C TYR A 161 -9.06 8.09 -3.74
N LYS A 162 -9.12 9.41 -3.60
CA LYS A 162 -10.13 10.26 -4.23
C LYS A 162 -9.42 11.27 -5.12
N ALA A 163 -10.06 11.61 -6.23
CA ALA A 163 -9.60 12.66 -7.13
C ALA A 163 -10.70 13.70 -7.31
N TRP A 164 -10.32 14.96 -7.45
CA TRP A 164 -11.22 16.07 -7.64
C TRP A 164 -10.61 17.12 -8.56
N SER A 165 -11.44 17.84 -9.30
CA SER A 165 -11.00 18.99 -10.08
C SER A 165 -10.95 20.24 -9.19
N ILE A 166 -9.97 21.09 -9.41
CA ILE A 166 -9.93 22.42 -8.79
C ILE A 166 -10.97 23.29 -9.50
N THR A 167 -11.90 23.85 -8.73
CA THR A 167 -13.01 24.67 -9.25
C THR A 167 -12.49 25.78 -10.16
N GLY A 168 -13.07 25.88 -11.34
CA GLY A 168 -12.72 26.88 -12.35
C GLY A 168 -11.46 26.56 -13.17
N THR A 169 -10.87 25.38 -12.99
CA THR A 169 -9.70 24.93 -13.74
C THR A 169 -9.91 23.54 -14.35
N ARG A 170 -8.99 23.11 -15.23
CA ARG A 170 -8.89 21.72 -15.70
C ARG A 170 -7.85 20.92 -14.94
N ILE A 171 -7.41 21.42 -13.77
CA ILE A 171 -6.38 20.76 -12.96
C ILE A 171 -7.07 19.78 -12.01
N TRP A 172 -6.58 18.56 -12.02
CA TRP A 172 -7.00 17.50 -11.09
C TRP A 172 -5.99 17.32 -9.97
N GLN A 173 -6.52 17.09 -8.79
CA GLN A 173 -5.75 16.65 -7.63
C GLN A 173 -6.25 15.29 -7.15
N SER A 174 -5.39 14.57 -6.43
CA SER A 174 -5.77 13.29 -5.83
C SER A 174 -5.06 13.09 -4.49
N ALA A 175 -5.74 12.44 -3.56
CA ALA A 175 -5.17 12.07 -2.27
C ALA A 175 -5.57 10.64 -1.89
N ILE A 176 -4.64 9.92 -1.28
CA ILE A 176 -4.90 8.65 -0.62
C ILE A 176 -5.57 8.94 0.72
N GLY A 177 -6.69 8.31 1.00
CA GLY A 177 -7.39 8.46 2.27
C GLY A 177 -7.40 7.20 3.11
N ARG A 178 -7.20 6.04 2.49
CA ARG A 178 -7.14 4.74 3.17
C ARG A 178 -6.06 3.88 2.54
N GLY A 179 -5.29 3.19 3.39
CA GLY A 179 -4.28 2.23 2.97
C GLY A 179 -4.42 0.92 3.72
N TYR A 180 -3.95 -0.16 3.11
CA TYR A 180 -3.91 -1.45 3.75
C TYR A 180 -2.62 -2.19 3.42
N VAL A 181 -2.23 -3.06 4.36
CA VAL A 181 -1.27 -4.14 4.16
C VAL A 181 -1.90 -5.40 4.73
N VAL A 182 -2.01 -6.47 3.93
CA VAL A 182 -2.51 -7.76 4.37
C VAL A 182 -1.43 -8.81 4.12
N LEU A 183 -0.96 -9.46 5.19
CA LEU A 183 0.14 -10.41 5.19
C LEU A 183 -0.37 -11.83 5.42
N ASN A 184 0.27 -12.80 4.77
CA ASN A 184 -0.03 -14.22 4.94
C ASN A 184 0.65 -14.76 6.20
N SER A 185 -0.15 -15.15 7.20
CA SER A 185 0.38 -15.67 8.47
C SER A 185 1.16 -17.00 8.31
N ARG A 186 0.88 -17.77 7.27
CA ARG A 186 1.62 -19.01 6.98
C ARG A 186 3.00 -18.73 6.42
N SER A 187 3.13 -17.71 5.58
CA SER A 187 4.43 -17.27 5.05
C SER A 187 5.33 -16.73 6.14
N ASP A 188 4.77 -16.23 7.26
CA ASP A 188 5.54 -15.69 8.38
C ASP A 188 6.52 -16.72 8.99
N GLY A 189 6.20 -18.01 8.91
CA GLY A 189 7.10 -19.08 9.35
C GLY A 189 8.36 -19.25 8.51
N GLN A 190 8.37 -18.73 7.29
CA GLN A 190 9.49 -18.77 6.35
C GLN A 190 10.33 -17.48 6.37
N LEU A 191 9.91 -16.49 7.15
CA LEU A 191 10.57 -15.20 7.27
C LEU A 191 11.40 -15.13 8.53
N SER A 192 12.64 -14.68 8.41
CA SER A 192 13.42 -14.30 9.60
C SER A 192 12.77 -13.08 10.27
N PRO A 193 12.66 -13.05 11.60
CA PRO A 193 12.19 -11.86 12.32
C PRO A 193 13.09 -10.65 12.09
N GLY A 194 12.50 -9.45 12.20
CA GLY A 194 13.25 -8.20 12.08
C GLY A 194 13.61 -7.84 10.64
N PHE A 195 14.76 -7.18 10.51
CA PHE A 195 15.30 -6.62 9.25
C PHE A 195 16.64 -7.25 8.93
N GLY A 196 17.07 -7.16 7.68
CA GLY A 196 18.32 -7.70 7.19
C GLY A 196 18.26 -8.00 5.70
N LYS A 197 19.32 -8.55 5.15
CA LYS A 197 19.31 -9.08 3.77
C LYS A 197 18.45 -10.34 3.70
N ARG A 198 17.98 -10.69 2.49
CA ARG A 198 17.12 -11.85 2.18
C ARG A 198 15.68 -11.67 2.67
N THR A 199 14.96 -12.79 2.84
CA THR A 199 13.54 -12.80 3.22
C THR A 199 13.35 -12.59 4.72
N THR A 200 13.11 -11.36 5.11
CA THR A 200 12.79 -11.02 6.50
C THR A 200 11.36 -10.46 6.59
N ARG A 201 10.75 -10.59 7.78
CA ARG A 201 9.44 -10.00 8.05
C ARG A 201 9.45 -8.49 7.82
N GLY A 202 10.48 -7.80 8.30
CA GLY A 202 10.60 -6.36 8.17
C GLY A 202 10.67 -5.91 6.71
N ASN A 203 11.42 -6.62 5.86
CA ASN A 203 11.50 -6.32 4.43
C ASN A 203 10.17 -6.55 3.71
N LEU A 204 9.44 -7.64 4.04
CA LEU A 204 8.10 -7.86 3.51
C LEU A 204 7.16 -6.72 3.88
N VAL A 205 7.12 -6.33 5.16
CA VAL A 205 6.28 -5.21 5.60
C VAL A 205 6.65 -3.91 4.89
N LEU A 206 7.95 -3.61 4.74
CA LEU A 206 8.41 -2.41 3.99
C LEU A 206 7.95 -2.44 2.53
N HIS A 207 8.05 -3.60 1.87
CA HIS A 207 7.61 -3.77 0.48
C HIS A 207 6.11 -3.45 0.33
N GLU A 208 5.28 -4.06 1.18
CA GLU A 208 3.82 -3.85 1.12
C GLU A 208 3.42 -2.43 1.55
N LEU A 209 4.14 -1.83 2.49
CA LEU A 209 3.92 -0.43 2.87
C LEU A 209 4.25 0.53 1.72
N ALA A 210 5.28 0.24 0.92
CA ALA A 210 5.60 1.05 -0.25
C ALA A 210 4.47 1.02 -1.29
N HIS A 211 3.79 -0.13 -1.48
CA HIS A 211 2.57 -0.19 -2.27
C HIS A 211 1.43 0.64 -1.69
N ALA A 212 1.27 0.61 -0.36
CA ALA A 212 0.24 1.40 0.33
C ALA A 212 0.45 2.93 0.26
N VAL A 213 1.62 3.37 -0.22
CA VAL A 213 1.92 4.80 -0.45
C VAL A 213 2.13 5.16 -1.92
N GLY A 214 1.87 4.22 -2.85
CA GLY A 214 1.84 4.52 -4.28
C GLY A 214 3.04 4.04 -5.09
N LEU A 215 3.98 3.26 -4.55
CA LEU A 215 5.02 2.63 -5.37
C LEU A 215 4.52 1.35 -6.02
N THR A 216 5.04 1.04 -7.20
CA THR A 216 4.83 -0.23 -7.90
C THR A 216 6.15 -0.99 -8.06
N HIS A 217 6.08 -2.22 -8.55
CA HIS A 217 7.24 -3.05 -8.76
C HIS A 217 8.21 -2.47 -9.79
N VAL A 218 9.50 -2.77 -9.59
CA VAL A 218 10.59 -2.43 -10.51
C VAL A 218 11.35 -3.69 -10.96
N GLY A 219 12.00 -3.64 -12.12
CA GLY A 219 12.75 -4.77 -12.67
C GLY A 219 14.10 -5.04 -11.98
N SER A 220 14.60 -4.12 -11.16
CA SER A 220 15.92 -4.22 -10.56
C SER A 220 15.89 -5.01 -9.24
N LYS A 221 16.61 -6.13 -9.18
CA LYS A 221 16.79 -6.96 -7.97
C LYS A 221 17.54 -6.25 -6.85
N SER A 222 18.20 -5.13 -7.13
CA SER A 222 18.87 -4.32 -6.11
C SER A 222 17.91 -3.43 -5.32
N GLN A 223 16.66 -3.28 -5.75
CA GLN A 223 15.63 -2.51 -5.08
C GLN A 223 14.71 -3.43 -4.25
N LEU A 224 14.17 -2.89 -3.14
CA LEU A 224 13.22 -3.63 -2.32
C LEU A 224 11.89 -3.86 -3.06
N MET A 225 11.53 -2.96 -3.97
CA MET A 225 10.32 -3.07 -4.80
C MET A 225 10.45 -4.03 -5.99
N TYR A 226 11.49 -4.89 -6.02
CA TYR A 226 11.52 -6.03 -6.93
C TYR A 226 10.39 -7.01 -6.58
N PRO A 227 9.63 -7.59 -7.56
CA PRO A 227 8.39 -8.34 -7.30
C PRO A 227 8.52 -9.57 -6.42
N THR A 228 9.71 -10.13 -6.28
CA THR A 228 9.92 -11.36 -5.49
C THR A 228 11.02 -11.18 -4.46
N MET A 229 10.75 -11.63 -3.24
CA MET A 229 11.76 -11.69 -2.19
C MET A 229 12.54 -12.99 -2.27
N GLY A 230 13.85 -12.94 -1.98
CA GLY A 230 14.73 -14.09 -2.01
C GLY A 230 16.14 -13.77 -1.54
N ARG A 231 17.11 -14.56 -1.99
CA ARG A 231 18.54 -14.43 -1.59
C ARG A 231 19.14 -13.05 -1.89
N TYR A 232 18.59 -12.32 -2.87
CA TYR A 232 19.10 -11.02 -3.31
C TYR A 232 18.31 -9.84 -2.72
N THR A 233 17.26 -10.09 -1.94
CA THR A 233 16.49 -9.01 -1.31
C THR A 233 17.42 -8.16 -0.44
N PRO A 234 17.46 -6.84 -0.68
CA PRO A 234 18.33 -5.94 0.07
C PRO A 234 17.80 -5.72 1.50
N ASN A 235 18.61 -5.09 2.33
CA ASN A 235 18.20 -4.68 3.68
C ASN A 235 17.46 -3.33 3.60
N GLY A 236 16.15 -3.39 3.47
CA GLY A 236 15.28 -2.20 3.42
C GLY A 236 15.33 -1.43 2.09
N TYR A 237 14.76 -0.24 2.10
CA TYR A 237 14.67 0.63 0.92
C TYR A 237 16.05 1.03 0.39
N GLN A 238 16.27 0.84 -0.89
CA GLN A 238 17.47 1.24 -1.60
C GLN A 238 17.29 2.62 -2.27
N SER A 239 18.29 3.07 -2.99
CA SER A 239 18.30 4.43 -3.57
C SER A 239 17.09 4.73 -4.45
N GLY A 240 16.70 3.78 -5.31
CA GLY A 240 15.52 3.92 -6.17
C GLY A 240 14.23 3.93 -5.37
N ASP A 241 14.07 2.98 -4.42
CA ASP A 241 12.90 2.95 -3.54
C ASP A 241 12.75 4.25 -2.76
N ARG A 242 13.86 4.78 -2.19
CA ARG A 242 13.87 6.05 -1.44
C ARG A 242 13.53 7.24 -2.33
N ALA A 243 14.03 7.27 -3.55
CA ALA A 243 13.67 8.32 -4.51
C ALA A 243 12.17 8.32 -4.84
N GLY A 244 11.59 7.12 -5.05
CA GLY A 244 10.14 6.98 -5.25
C GLY A 244 9.32 7.38 -4.03
N LEU A 245 9.74 6.97 -2.82
CA LEU A 245 9.08 7.33 -1.57
C LEU A 245 9.14 8.85 -1.30
N ALA A 246 10.26 9.49 -1.59
CA ALA A 246 10.39 10.96 -1.51
C ALA A 246 9.46 11.65 -2.51
N ALA A 247 9.34 11.13 -3.74
CA ALA A 247 8.50 11.70 -4.78
C ALA A 247 7.00 11.67 -4.46
N VAL A 248 6.54 10.71 -3.63
CA VAL A 248 5.15 10.64 -3.14
C VAL A 248 4.98 11.19 -1.72
N GLY A 249 6.06 11.64 -1.10
CA GLY A 249 6.10 12.12 0.26
C GLY A 249 6.14 13.64 0.39
N ARG A 250 6.78 14.12 1.46
CA ARG A 250 6.84 15.53 1.82
C ARG A 250 7.52 16.40 0.76
N ALA A 251 8.46 15.86 0.00
CA ALA A 251 9.12 16.59 -1.08
C ALA A 251 8.15 17.04 -2.19
N ALA A 252 7.01 16.34 -2.35
CA ALA A 252 5.95 16.70 -3.30
C ALA A 252 5.00 17.81 -2.80
N GLY A 253 5.23 18.35 -1.59
CA GLY A 253 4.38 19.37 -0.98
C GLY A 253 3.08 18.85 -0.38
N CYS A 254 2.37 19.69 0.34
CA CYS A 254 1.04 19.39 0.90
C CYS A 254 -0.01 19.23 -0.20
N ILE A 255 -1.12 18.59 0.13
CA ILE A 255 -2.30 18.51 -0.72
C ILE A 255 -3.39 19.31 -0.03
N ASP A 256 -3.95 20.30 -0.72
CA ASP A 256 -5.14 20.99 -0.24
C ASP A 256 -6.37 20.09 -0.50
N VAL A 257 -6.67 19.25 0.50
CA VAL A 257 -7.77 18.29 0.43
C VAL A 257 -9.04 18.97 0.91
N PRO A 258 -10.03 19.21 0.03
CA PRO A 258 -11.30 19.81 0.44
C PRO A 258 -12.02 18.94 1.47
N THR A 259 -12.64 19.57 2.46
CA THR A 259 -13.35 18.88 3.56
C THR A 259 -14.42 17.91 3.07
N PHE A 260 -15.11 18.22 1.97
CA PHE A 260 -16.13 17.35 1.39
C PHE A 260 -15.56 16.02 0.84
N VAL A 261 -14.26 15.95 0.56
CA VAL A 261 -13.64 14.73 0.00
C VAL A 261 -13.72 13.56 0.97
N TRP A 262 -13.63 13.84 2.27
CA TRP A 262 -13.64 12.80 3.32
C TRP A 262 -14.98 12.69 4.07
N SER A 263 -15.90 13.63 3.91
CA SER A 263 -17.19 13.62 4.61
C SER A 263 -18.14 12.51 4.18
N GLN A 264 -17.80 11.75 3.13
CA GLN A 264 -18.61 10.66 2.59
C GLN A 264 -17.99 9.26 2.81
N ILE A 265 -17.10 9.12 3.81
CA ILE A 265 -16.49 7.84 4.20
C ILE A 265 -17.03 7.39 5.55
#